data_e2b0926cf20fa8f239bbd8f6f32c6e9b
#
_entry.id   e2b0926cf20fa8f239bbd8f6f32c6e9b
#
_cell.length_a   1.000
_cell.length_b   1.000
_cell.length_c   1.000
_cell.angle_alpha   90.00
_cell.angle_beta   90.00
_cell.angle_gamma   90.00
#
_symmetry.space_group_name_H-M   'P 1'
#
loop_
_entity.id
_entity.type
_entity.pdbx_description
1 polymer ?
#
loop_
_entity_poly.entity_id
_entity_poly.type
_entity_poly.pdbx_seq_one_letter_code
_entity_poly.pdbx_strand_id
1 'polypeptide(L)'
;MNNIERSINELGYAVVPITGTSMLPLLKEGRDRVELEPCSQERLKKGDVVLYKKNDGTLVLHRIIKTKNREFFTVLGDHQFKNAERVNKNQIIAVACGFFIKGRYVTEKTRWYRMYKKIWLCNLNFRRIILAVLSLKK
;
A
#
# COMPACT_ATOMS: atom_id res chain seq x y z
N MET A 1 -15.06 1.85 -15.82
CA MET A 1 -13.94 0.99 -15.42
C MET A 1 -12.65 1.58 -15.97
N ASN A 2 -11.66 1.83 -15.12
CA ASN A 2 -10.39 2.38 -15.57
C ASN A 2 -9.47 1.26 -16.10
N ASN A 3 -8.33 1.64 -16.66
CA ASN A 3 -7.40 0.68 -17.27
C ASN A 3 -6.85 -0.33 -16.26
N ILE A 4 -6.66 0.07 -15.01
CA ILE A 4 -6.15 -0.82 -13.96
C ILE A 4 -7.19 -1.89 -13.64
N GLU A 5 -8.43 -1.48 -13.41
CA GLU A 5 -9.52 -2.41 -13.13
C GLU A 5 -9.73 -3.38 -14.28
N ARG A 6 -9.67 -2.87 -15.51
CA ARG A 6 -9.81 -3.71 -16.70
C ARG A 6 -8.69 -4.75 -16.77
N SER A 7 -7.45 -4.34 -16.54
CA SER A 7 -6.32 -5.25 -16.56
C SER A 7 -6.48 -6.37 -15.54
N ILE A 8 -6.89 -6.01 -14.32
CA ILE A 8 -7.12 -6.99 -13.25
C ILE A 8 -8.22 -7.97 -13.62
N ASN A 9 -9.33 -7.46 -14.18
CA ASN A 9 -10.45 -8.32 -14.57
C ASN A 9 -10.14 -9.25 -15.75
N GLU A 10 -9.40 -8.76 -16.73
CA GLU A 10 -9.10 -9.54 -17.94
C GLU A 10 -7.88 -10.43 -17.79
N LEU A 11 -6.83 -9.97 -17.13
CA LEU A 11 -5.54 -10.64 -17.04
C LEU A 11 -5.27 -11.27 -15.67
N GLY A 12 -6.03 -10.89 -14.65
CA GLY A 12 -5.82 -11.35 -13.28
C GLY A 12 -4.74 -10.59 -12.53
N TYR A 13 -4.15 -9.57 -13.12
CA TYR A 13 -3.15 -8.72 -12.46
C TYR A 13 -2.98 -7.40 -13.22
N ALA A 14 -2.30 -6.46 -12.55
CA ALA A 14 -1.86 -5.22 -13.18
C ALA A 14 -0.54 -4.80 -12.55
N VAL A 15 0.38 -4.28 -13.36
CA VAL A 15 1.63 -3.68 -12.88
C VAL A 15 1.53 -2.18 -13.14
N VAL A 16 1.62 -1.40 -12.06
CA VAL A 16 1.31 0.04 -12.09
C VAL A 16 2.49 0.83 -11.55
N PRO A 17 2.92 1.89 -12.24
CA PRO A 17 3.98 2.74 -11.70
C PRO A 17 3.48 3.50 -10.46
N ILE A 18 4.40 3.72 -9.53
CA ILE A 18 4.10 4.48 -8.31
C ILE A 18 4.00 5.96 -8.67
N THR A 19 2.95 6.61 -8.16
CA THR A 19 2.75 8.05 -8.29
C THR A 19 2.65 8.69 -6.92
N GLY A 20 3.17 9.92 -6.78
CA GLY A 20 3.14 10.65 -5.54
C GLY A 20 4.16 10.16 -4.53
N THR A 21 4.04 10.64 -3.29
CA THR A 21 5.03 10.42 -2.24
C THR A 21 4.49 9.68 -1.02
N SER A 22 3.22 9.31 -1.03
CA SER A 22 2.56 8.76 0.17
C SER A 22 3.11 7.41 0.62
N MET A 23 3.80 6.68 -0.25
CA MET A 23 4.38 5.37 0.07
C MET A 23 5.90 5.41 0.25
N LEU A 24 6.50 6.59 0.31
CA LEU A 24 7.90 6.71 0.74
C LEU A 24 8.01 6.26 2.20
N PRO A 25 9.11 5.72 2.66
CA PRO A 25 10.38 5.52 1.94
C PRO A 25 10.42 4.22 1.12
N LEU A 26 9.39 3.39 1.20
CA LEU A 26 9.40 2.10 0.50
C LEU A 26 9.34 2.26 -1.02
N LEU A 27 8.34 3.00 -1.49
CA LEU A 27 8.05 3.11 -2.92
C LEU A 27 8.22 4.55 -3.40
N LYS A 28 8.96 4.72 -4.48
CA LYS A 28 9.28 6.04 -5.02
C LYS A 28 8.74 6.21 -6.44
N GLU A 29 8.08 7.34 -6.68
CA GLU A 29 7.61 7.73 -8.00
C GLU A 29 8.77 7.82 -8.99
N GLY A 30 8.54 7.34 -10.20
CA GLY A 30 9.56 7.37 -11.25
C GLY A 30 10.61 6.27 -11.14
N ARG A 31 10.62 5.50 -10.07
CA ARG A 31 11.58 4.42 -9.83
C ARG A 31 10.93 3.06 -9.68
N ASP A 32 9.80 2.99 -8.97
CA ASP A 32 9.22 1.72 -8.53
C ASP A 32 7.85 1.48 -9.13
N ARG A 33 7.42 0.20 -9.10
CA ARG A 33 6.10 -0.24 -9.57
C ARG A 33 5.52 -1.24 -8.59
N VAL A 34 4.20 -1.36 -8.61
CA VAL A 34 3.48 -2.32 -7.78
C VAL A 34 2.73 -3.30 -8.68
N GLU A 35 2.78 -4.58 -8.30
CA GLU A 35 1.99 -5.62 -8.93
C GLU A 35 0.75 -5.84 -8.09
N LEU A 36 -0.41 -5.68 -8.71
CA LEU A 36 -1.72 -5.77 -8.07
C LEU A 36 -2.47 -7.00 -8.57
N GLU A 37 -3.22 -7.63 -7.67
CA GLU A 37 -4.09 -8.75 -8.01
C GLU A 37 -5.47 -8.53 -7.42
N PRO A 38 -6.51 -9.25 -7.91
CA PRO A 38 -7.82 -9.19 -7.29
C PRO A 38 -7.72 -9.57 -5.81
N CYS A 39 -8.45 -8.87 -4.97
CA CYS A 39 -8.42 -9.17 -3.55
C CYS A 39 -9.71 -9.84 -3.11
N SER A 40 -9.56 -10.81 -2.20
CA SER A 40 -10.65 -11.31 -1.40
C SER A 40 -10.62 -10.52 -0.08
N GLN A 41 -11.68 -9.79 0.22
CA GLN A 41 -11.75 -9.00 1.45
C GLN A 41 -11.56 -9.87 2.70
N GLU A 42 -11.89 -11.17 2.59
CA GLU A 42 -11.70 -12.11 3.68
C GLU A 42 -10.24 -12.41 3.97
N ARG A 43 -9.37 -12.22 2.99
CA ARG A 43 -7.93 -12.48 3.13
C ARG A 43 -7.12 -11.25 3.46
N LEU A 44 -7.73 -10.07 3.39
CA LEU A 44 -7.03 -8.83 3.70
C LEU A 44 -6.66 -8.77 5.18
N LYS A 45 -5.44 -8.37 5.46
CA LYS A 45 -4.93 -8.31 6.82
C LYS A 45 -4.08 -7.08 7.02
N LYS A 46 -3.84 -6.76 8.28
CA LYS A 46 -2.93 -5.69 8.68
C LYS A 46 -1.57 -5.89 8.01
N GLY A 47 -1.09 -4.85 7.38
CA GLY A 47 0.18 -4.87 6.66
C GLY A 47 0.05 -4.95 5.14
N ASP A 48 -1.10 -5.38 4.63
CA ASP A 48 -1.32 -5.44 3.19
C ASP A 48 -1.40 -4.03 2.61
N VAL A 49 -0.85 -3.86 1.41
CA VAL A 49 -0.98 -2.62 0.64
C VAL A 49 -2.12 -2.81 -0.35
N VAL A 50 -3.08 -1.90 -0.32
CA VAL A 50 -4.28 -2.02 -1.15
C VAL A 50 -4.47 -0.79 -2.03
N LEU A 51 -5.07 -1.03 -3.19
CA LEU A 51 -5.55 0.03 -4.07
C LEU A 51 -7.03 0.20 -3.81
N TYR A 52 -7.45 1.40 -3.47
CA TYR A 52 -8.87 1.68 -3.23
C TYR A 52 -9.31 2.94 -3.94
N LYS A 53 -10.61 3.04 -4.17
CA LYS A 53 -11.22 4.16 -4.84
C LYS A 53 -11.96 5.02 -3.81
N LYS A 54 -11.62 6.31 -3.76
CA LYS A 54 -12.34 7.27 -2.93
C LYS A 54 -13.70 7.60 -3.55
N ASN A 55 -14.54 8.26 -2.76
CA ASN A 55 -15.87 8.64 -3.21
C ASN A 55 -15.84 9.56 -4.45
N ASP A 56 -14.78 10.35 -4.60
CA ASP A 56 -14.61 11.23 -5.76
C ASP A 56 -14.00 10.52 -6.98
N GLY A 57 -13.75 9.21 -6.89
CA GLY A 57 -13.19 8.42 -7.97
C GLY A 57 -11.67 8.33 -7.97
N THR A 58 -10.99 9.04 -7.08
CA THR A 58 -9.52 9.02 -6.99
C THR A 58 -9.04 7.65 -6.51
N LEU A 59 -8.03 7.11 -7.19
CA LEU A 59 -7.37 5.86 -6.78
C LEU A 59 -6.21 6.16 -5.86
N VAL A 60 -6.12 5.41 -4.76
CA VAL A 60 -5.08 5.59 -3.76
C VAL A 60 -4.49 4.24 -3.38
N LEU A 61 -3.16 4.19 -3.21
CA LEU A 61 -2.43 3.02 -2.77
C LEU A 61 -1.88 3.29 -1.37
N HIS A 62 -2.42 2.62 -0.35
CA HIS A 62 -1.99 2.78 1.04
C HIS A 62 -1.95 1.43 1.74
N ARG A 63 -1.36 1.41 2.93
CA ARG A 63 -1.20 0.19 3.72
C ARG A 63 -2.31 0.07 4.78
N ILE A 64 -2.83 -1.14 4.93
CA ILE A 64 -3.79 -1.43 6.01
C ILE A 64 -3.03 -1.46 7.33
N ILE A 65 -3.43 -0.60 8.26
CA ILE A 65 -2.83 -0.55 9.60
C ILE A 65 -3.76 -1.12 10.68
N LYS A 66 -5.03 -1.31 10.34
CA LYS A 66 -6.01 -1.87 11.26
C LYS A 66 -7.20 -2.43 10.48
N THR A 67 -7.72 -3.57 10.93
CA THR A 67 -8.94 -4.13 10.37
C THR A 67 -10.02 -4.15 11.46
N LYS A 68 -11.27 -3.90 11.06
CA LYS A 68 -12.41 -3.98 11.99
C LYS A 68 -13.56 -4.68 11.28
N ASN A 69 -13.95 -5.85 11.82
CA ASN A 69 -15.09 -6.64 11.34
C ASN A 69 -15.05 -7.01 9.85
N ARG A 70 -13.91 -6.86 9.19
CA ARG A 70 -13.74 -7.11 7.75
C ARG A 70 -14.67 -6.28 6.85
N GLU A 71 -15.36 -5.32 7.44
CA GLU A 71 -16.19 -4.36 6.71
C GLU A 71 -15.44 -3.06 6.43
N PHE A 72 -14.59 -2.68 7.38
CA PHE A 72 -13.83 -1.44 7.31
C PHE A 72 -12.36 -1.70 7.59
N PHE A 73 -11.53 -0.97 6.87
CA PHE A 73 -10.09 -1.04 7.01
C PHE A 73 -9.57 0.37 7.25
N THR A 74 -8.66 0.49 8.22
CA THR A 74 -7.96 1.76 8.44
C THR A 74 -6.68 1.69 7.63
N VAL A 75 -6.48 2.67 6.74
CA VAL A 75 -5.34 2.70 5.83
C VAL A 75 -4.53 3.97 6.02
N LEU A 76 -3.24 3.87 5.74
CA LEU A 76 -2.31 4.99 5.91
C LEU A 76 -1.13 4.77 4.96
N GLY A 77 -0.71 5.83 4.28
CA GLY A 77 0.50 5.78 3.46
C GLY A 77 1.73 5.61 4.33
N ASP A 78 2.76 4.94 3.81
CA ASP A 78 3.98 4.69 4.57
C ASP A 78 4.71 5.98 4.96
N HIS A 79 4.52 7.04 4.20
CA HIS A 79 5.12 8.35 4.49
C HIS A 79 4.28 9.19 5.47
N GLN A 80 3.23 8.62 6.02
CA GLN A 80 2.30 9.28 6.90
C GLN A 80 2.33 8.64 8.29
N PHE A 81 2.05 9.43 9.33
CA PHE A 81 1.99 8.95 10.70
C PHE A 81 0.74 9.42 11.44
N LYS A 82 -0.16 10.15 10.74
CA LYS A 82 -1.42 10.64 11.29
C LYS A 82 -2.45 10.78 10.16
N ASN A 83 -3.71 11.03 10.54
CA ASN A 83 -4.82 11.22 9.59
C ASN A 83 -5.09 9.98 8.75
N ALA A 84 -5.09 8.81 9.40
CA ALA A 84 -5.45 7.57 8.74
C ALA A 84 -6.88 7.63 8.22
N GLU A 85 -7.11 7.02 7.05
CA GLU A 85 -8.45 6.95 6.46
C GLU A 85 -9.12 5.64 6.80
N ARG A 86 -10.44 5.69 6.90
CA ARG A 86 -11.28 4.52 7.04
C ARG A 86 -11.89 4.19 5.68
N VAL A 87 -11.69 2.97 5.22
CA VAL A 87 -12.11 2.54 3.89
C VAL A 87 -13.06 1.35 4.03
N ASN A 88 -14.20 1.42 3.32
CA ASN A 88 -15.13 0.30 3.27
C ASN A 88 -14.58 -0.77 2.32
N LYS A 89 -14.87 -2.04 2.63
CA LYS A 89 -14.43 -3.17 1.80
C LYS A 89 -14.79 -3.01 0.32
N ASN A 90 -15.94 -2.39 0.04
CA ASN A 90 -16.42 -2.20 -1.34
C ASN A 90 -15.59 -1.19 -2.13
N GLN A 91 -14.80 -0.37 -1.46
CA GLN A 91 -13.93 0.61 -2.10
C GLN A 91 -12.59 -0.01 -2.51
N ILE A 92 -12.22 -1.17 -1.96
CA ILE A 92 -10.95 -1.81 -2.24
C ILE A 92 -11.04 -2.56 -3.58
N ILE A 93 -10.16 -2.21 -4.51
CA ILE A 93 -10.14 -2.77 -5.85
C ILE A 93 -9.17 -3.94 -5.96
N ALA A 94 -8.01 -3.81 -5.34
CA ALA A 94 -6.93 -4.77 -5.52
C ALA A 94 -5.96 -4.74 -4.33
N VAL A 95 -5.16 -5.80 -4.22
CA VAL A 95 -4.13 -5.91 -3.20
C VAL A 95 -2.77 -6.09 -3.89
N ALA A 96 -1.73 -5.51 -3.30
CA ALA A 96 -0.38 -5.68 -3.82
C ALA A 96 0.12 -7.10 -3.50
N CYS A 97 0.56 -7.80 -4.52
CA CYS A 97 1.18 -9.12 -4.39
C CYS A 97 2.69 -9.07 -4.53
N GLY A 98 3.22 -7.98 -5.04
CA GLY A 98 4.66 -7.77 -5.16
C GLY A 98 4.97 -6.34 -5.54
N PHE A 99 6.25 -5.99 -5.39
CA PHE A 99 6.75 -4.66 -5.72
C PHE A 99 8.02 -4.80 -6.56
N PHE A 100 8.18 -3.92 -7.52
CA PHE A 100 9.45 -3.78 -8.25
C PHE A 100 10.14 -2.54 -7.68
N ILE A 101 11.11 -2.77 -6.80
CA ILE A 101 11.83 -1.71 -6.10
C ILE A 101 13.26 -1.69 -6.60
N LYS A 102 13.68 -0.57 -7.20
CA LYS A 102 15.01 -0.44 -7.80
C LYS A 102 15.29 -1.58 -8.79
N GLY A 103 14.26 -2.02 -9.51
CA GLY A 103 14.36 -3.09 -10.49
C GLY A 103 14.36 -4.51 -9.92
N ARG A 104 14.20 -4.65 -8.61
CA ARG A 104 14.15 -5.98 -7.96
C ARG A 104 12.73 -6.31 -7.50
N TYR A 105 12.34 -7.54 -7.70
CA TYR A 105 11.03 -8.01 -7.27
C TYR A 105 11.03 -8.35 -5.79
N VAL A 106 10.13 -7.71 -5.03
CA VAL A 106 10.03 -7.81 -3.57
C VAL A 106 8.63 -8.31 -3.22
N THR A 107 8.56 -9.31 -2.35
CA THR A 107 7.28 -9.89 -1.90
C THR A 107 7.28 -10.08 -0.38
N GLU A 108 6.18 -10.65 0.12
CA GLU A 108 6.06 -11.06 1.53
C GLU A 108 7.17 -12.01 1.99
N LYS A 109 7.81 -12.73 1.06
CA LYS A 109 8.88 -13.67 1.37
C LYS A 109 10.24 -12.99 1.49
N THR A 110 10.36 -11.75 1.06
CA THR A 110 11.61 -11.00 1.13
C THR A 110 11.87 -10.57 2.56
N ARG A 111 13.01 -10.99 3.12
CA ARG A 111 13.32 -10.78 4.54
C ARG A 111 13.33 -9.32 4.98
N TRP A 112 14.00 -8.45 4.24
CA TRP A 112 14.08 -7.04 4.61
C TRP A 112 12.70 -6.38 4.56
N TYR A 113 11.84 -6.80 3.62
CA TYR A 113 10.49 -6.26 3.51
C TYR A 113 9.64 -6.68 4.72
N ARG A 114 9.78 -7.92 5.15
CA ARG A 114 9.08 -8.41 6.35
C ARG A 114 9.49 -7.62 7.59
N MET A 115 10.80 -7.33 7.72
CA MET A 115 11.30 -6.51 8.82
C MET A 115 10.78 -5.07 8.73
N TYR A 116 10.85 -4.48 7.55
CA TYR A 116 10.30 -3.16 7.28
C TYR A 116 8.84 -3.07 7.72
N LYS A 117 8.04 -4.04 7.29
CA LYS A 117 6.62 -4.08 7.60
C LYS A 117 6.36 -4.15 9.11
N LYS A 118 7.12 -4.98 9.81
CA LYS A 118 7.02 -5.08 11.28
C LYS A 118 7.29 -3.74 11.95
N ILE A 119 8.35 -3.07 11.55
CA ILE A 119 8.72 -1.76 12.10
C ILE A 119 7.64 -0.74 11.82
N TRP A 120 7.14 -0.71 10.58
CA TRP A 120 6.14 0.27 10.15
C TRP A 120 4.78 0.10 10.81
N LEU A 121 4.44 -1.14 11.19
CA LEU A 121 3.17 -1.43 11.86
C LEU A 121 3.25 -1.39 13.37
N CYS A 122 4.46 -1.37 13.93
CA CYS A 122 4.66 -1.47 15.38
C CYS A 122 4.06 -0.28 16.13
N ASN A 123 4.39 0.95 15.69
CA ASN A 123 3.96 2.16 16.38
C ASN A 123 4.11 3.36 15.44
N LEU A 124 3.04 4.15 15.30
CA LEU A 124 3.08 5.34 14.44
C LEU A 124 4.06 6.40 14.93
N ASN A 125 4.26 6.50 16.25
CA ASN A 125 5.24 7.43 16.80
C ASN A 125 6.67 7.06 16.39
N PHE A 126 6.96 5.76 16.35
CA PHE A 126 8.25 5.27 15.88
C PHE A 126 8.46 5.60 14.41
N ARG A 127 7.42 5.40 13.59
CA ARG A 127 7.43 5.79 12.18
C ARG A 127 7.72 7.28 12.02
N ARG A 128 7.08 8.11 12.83
CA ARG A 128 7.28 9.56 12.82
C ARG A 128 8.75 9.91 13.07
N ILE A 129 9.39 9.26 14.04
CA ILE A 129 10.80 9.49 14.35
C ILE A 129 11.69 9.10 13.17
N ILE A 130 11.45 7.93 12.57
CA ILE A 130 12.23 7.46 11.42
C ILE A 130 12.10 8.43 10.24
N LEU A 131 10.88 8.85 9.94
CA LEU A 131 10.64 9.78 8.84
C LEU A 131 11.31 11.13 9.07
N ALA A 132 11.33 11.60 10.31
CA ALA A 132 12.03 12.85 10.66
C ALA A 132 13.53 12.72 10.43
N VAL A 133 14.13 11.60 10.85
CA VAL A 133 15.56 11.35 10.63
C VAL A 133 15.89 11.27 9.14
N LEU A 134 15.07 10.57 8.36
CA LEU A 134 15.28 10.45 6.92
C LEU A 134 15.18 11.81 6.21
N SER A 135 14.32 12.71 6.68
CA SER A 135 14.20 14.04 6.08
C SER A 135 15.43 14.91 6.31
N LEU A 136 16.18 14.65 7.37
CA LEU A 136 17.42 15.39 7.68
C LEU A 136 18.58 15.02 6.76
N LYS A 137 18.49 13.88 6.05
CA LYS A 137 19.55 13.38 5.17
C LYS A 137 19.45 13.85 3.74
N LYS A 138 18.47 14.68 3.45
CA LYS A 138 18.30 15.22 2.09
C LYS A 138 19.23 16.39 1.82
#